data_661a426c51041e7652887d5d5c4bbc5a
#
_entry.id   661a426c51041e7652887d5d5c4bbc5a
#
_cell.length_a   1.000
_cell.length_b   1.000
_cell.length_c   1.000
_cell.angle_alpha   90.00
_cell.angle_beta   90.00
_cell.angle_gamma   90.00
#
_symmetry.space_group_name_H-M   'P 1'
#
loop_
_entity.id
_entity.type
_entity.pdbx_description
1 polymer ?
#
loop_
_entity_poly.entity_id
_entity_poly.type
_entity_poly.pdbx_seq_one_letter_code
_entity_poly.pdbx_strand_id
1 'polypeptide(L)'
;KELIKALNDVKYSFNSYTMSRVALLCGVEAVNDKAYFEEHVKKICETREKTKKALAALGFSFPDSQSNFIFAAHKSMPAKEIFTALKERNIFVRYFNKPGIDNYLRITIGTDEQMQALEAALKEILPQA
;
A
#
# COMPACT_ATOMS: atom_id res chain seq x y z
N LYS A 1 30.66 -1.52 16.89
CA LYS A 1 30.08 -2.04 15.63
C LYS A 1 29.83 -3.56 15.71
N GLU A 2 30.75 -4.35 16.24
CA GLU A 2 30.65 -5.82 16.34
C GLU A 2 29.49 -6.28 17.22
N LEU A 3 29.27 -5.63 18.39
CA LEU A 3 28.15 -5.94 19.25
C LEU A 3 26.78 -5.72 18.55
N ILE A 4 26.63 -4.64 17.79
CA ILE A 4 25.40 -4.39 17.00
C ILE A 4 25.21 -5.46 15.94
N LYS A 5 26.28 -5.89 15.30
CA LYS A 5 26.21 -6.99 14.32
C LYS A 5 25.77 -8.28 15.01
N ALA A 6 26.36 -8.66 16.13
CA ALA A 6 25.98 -9.86 16.87
C ALA A 6 24.52 -9.82 17.33
N LEU A 7 24.01 -8.68 17.82
CA LEU A 7 22.62 -8.50 18.20
C LEU A 7 21.66 -8.65 16.99
N ASN A 8 22.04 -8.13 15.83
CA ASN A 8 21.28 -8.30 14.60
C ASN A 8 21.29 -9.76 14.13
N ASP A 9 22.45 -10.43 14.17
CA ASP A 9 22.56 -11.82 13.77
C ASP A 9 21.65 -12.71 14.63
N VAL A 10 21.61 -12.50 15.96
CA VAL A 10 20.69 -13.20 16.88
C VAL A 10 19.23 -12.86 16.58
N LYS A 11 18.91 -11.57 16.43
CA LYS A 11 17.55 -11.11 16.14
C LYS A 11 16.98 -11.76 14.88
N TYR A 12 17.74 -11.73 13.79
CA TYR A 12 17.26 -12.20 12.48
C TYR A 12 17.40 -13.71 12.26
N SER A 13 18.18 -14.42 13.09
CA SER A 13 18.33 -15.88 12.98
C SER A 13 17.21 -16.65 13.65
N PHE A 14 16.59 -16.10 14.72
CA PHE A 14 15.60 -16.81 15.53
C PHE A 14 14.18 -16.28 15.34
N ASN A 15 13.93 -15.00 15.62
CA ASN A 15 12.61 -14.37 15.49
C ASN A 15 12.75 -12.87 15.32
N SER A 16 12.74 -12.42 14.06
CA SER A 16 12.91 -11.00 13.73
C SER A 16 11.72 -10.12 14.11
N TYR A 17 10.53 -10.72 14.31
CA TYR A 17 9.28 -10.01 14.61
C TYR A 17 8.59 -10.62 15.83
N THR A 18 9.22 -10.49 16.98
CA THR A 18 8.69 -11.00 18.26
C THR A 18 7.41 -10.25 18.64
N MET A 19 6.35 -11.01 18.96
CA MET A 19 5.09 -10.44 19.44
C MET A 19 5.17 -10.15 20.94
N SER A 20 4.71 -8.96 21.34
CA SER A 20 4.57 -8.61 22.77
C SER A 20 3.39 -9.36 23.40
N ARG A 21 3.36 -9.44 24.75
CA ARG A 21 2.22 -10.04 25.46
C ARG A 21 0.90 -9.34 25.14
N VAL A 22 0.93 -8.00 25.02
CA VAL A 22 -0.26 -7.21 24.66
C VAL A 22 -0.71 -7.59 23.25
N ALA A 23 0.21 -7.68 22.28
CA ALA A 23 -0.12 -8.08 20.92
C ALA A 23 -0.73 -9.49 20.83
N LEU A 24 -0.24 -10.44 21.67
CA LEU A 24 -0.81 -11.78 21.73
C LEU A 24 -2.24 -11.77 22.28
N LEU A 25 -2.50 -11.05 23.38
CA LEU A 25 -3.84 -10.95 23.96
C LEU A 25 -4.82 -10.23 23.00
N CYS A 26 -4.43 -9.07 22.49
CA CYS A 26 -5.27 -8.34 21.53
C CYS A 26 -5.49 -9.12 20.23
N GLY A 27 -4.52 -9.93 19.81
CA GLY A 27 -4.65 -10.77 18.62
C GLY A 27 -5.74 -11.84 18.75
N VAL A 28 -5.87 -12.43 19.94
CA VAL A 28 -6.96 -13.40 20.21
C VAL A 28 -8.32 -12.71 20.12
N GLU A 29 -8.48 -11.56 20.78
CA GLU A 29 -9.72 -10.78 20.75
C GLU A 29 -10.05 -10.29 19.32
N ALA A 30 -9.05 -9.84 18.57
CA ALA A 30 -9.23 -9.41 17.18
C ALA A 30 -9.70 -10.55 16.26
N VAL A 31 -9.23 -11.79 16.48
CA VAL A 31 -9.70 -12.97 15.73
C VAL A 31 -11.13 -13.36 16.11
N ASN A 32 -11.49 -13.16 17.39
CA ASN A 32 -12.83 -13.47 17.90
C ASN A 32 -13.89 -12.44 17.46
N ASP A 33 -13.48 -11.19 17.20
CA ASP A 33 -14.38 -10.12 16.71
C ASP A 33 -14.62 -10.24 15.19
N LYS A 34 -15.35 -11.29 14.85
CA LYS A 34 -15.67 -11.63 13.46
C LYS A 34 -16.50 -10.53 12.77
N ALA A 35 -17.41 -9.91 13.48
CA ALA A 35 -18.29 -8.87 12.92
C ALA A 35 -17.49 -7.65 12.49
N TYR A 36 -16.56 -7.17 13.33
CA TYR A 36 -15.66 -6.08 13.02
C TYR A 36 -14.75 -6.41 11.82
N PHE A 37 -14.20 -7.61 11.80
CA PHE A 37 -13.35 -8.08 10.70
C PHE A 37 -14.12 -8.09 9.36
N GLU A 38 -15.31 -8.70 9.31
CA GLU A 38 -16.10 -8.81 8.09
C GLU A 38 -16.54 -7.43 7.56
N GLU A 39 -16.96 -6.51 8.45
CA GLU A 39 -17.28 -5.13 8.08
C GLU A 39 -16.10 -4.41 7.43
N HIS A 40 -14.90 -4.51 8.02
CA HIS A 40 -13.72 -3.84 7.51
C HIS A 40 -13.22 -4.45 6.20
N VAL A 41 -13.24 -5.77 6.07
CA VAL A 41 -12.91 -6.45 4.81
C VAL A 41 -13.86 -6.00 3.69
N LYS A 42 -15.15 -5.93 3.97
CA LYS A 42 -16.16 -5.45 3.00
C LYS A 42 -15.83 -4.03 2.54
N LYS A 43 -15.59 -3.09 3.48
CA LYS A 43 -15.22 -1.71 3.15
C LYS A 43 -13.96 -1.64 2.28
N ILE A 44 -12.91 -2.39 2.63
CA ILE A 44 -11.69 -2.44 1.83
C ILE A 44 -11.96 -2.96 0.41
N CYS A 45 -12.75 -4.01 0.27
CA CYS A 45 -13.09 -4.57 -1.03
C CYS A 45 -13.88 -3.56 -1.89
N GLU A 46 -14.89 -2.90 -1.32
CA GLU A 46 -15.69 -1.89 -2.03
C GLU A 46 -14.83 -0.70 -2.47
N THR A 47 -14.01 -0.16 -1.58
CA THR A 47 -13.11 0.95 -1.89
C THR A 47 -12.05 0.54 -2.92
N ARG A 48 -11.53 -0.69 -2.84
CA ARG A 48 -10.60 -1.22 -3.86
C ARG A 48 -11.22 -1.22 -5.25
N GLU A 49 -12.44 -1.72 -5.41
CA GLU A 49 -13.10 -1.76 -6.71
C GLU A 49 -13.40 -0.35 -7.26
N LYS A 50 -13.77 0.61 -6.42
CA LYS A 50 -13.89 2.02 -6.81
C LYS A 50 -12.54 2.57 -7.28
N THR A 51 -11.48 2.35 -6.51
CA THR A 51 -10.12 2.81 -6.82
C THR A 51 -9.59 2.21 -8.12
N LYS A 52 -9.82 0.92 -8.38
CA LYS A 52 -9.45 0.27 -9.65
C LYS A 52 -10.08 0.99 -10.84
N LYS A 53 -11.38 1.31 -10.75
CA LYS A 53 -12.08 2.06 -11.82
C LYS A 53 -11.48 3.45 -12.04
N ALA A 54 -11.20 4.19 -10.95
CA ALA A 54 -10.60 5.52 -11.02
C ALA A 54 -9.19 5.47 -11.63
N LEU A 55 -8.34 4.55 -11.19
CA LEU A 55 -7.00 4.38 -11.73
C LEU A 55 -7.00 3.98 -13.21
N ALA A 56 -7.90 3.08 -13.62
CA ALA A 56 -8.03 2.70 -15.02
C ALA A 56 -8.43 3.89 -15.90
N ALA A 57 -9.38 4.73 -15.44
CA ALA A 57 -9.78 5.95 -16.13
C ALA A 57 -8.64 6.97 -16.24
N LEU A 58 -7.71 6.97 -15.29
CA LEU A 58 -6.50 7.80 -15.31
C LEU A 58 -5.34 7.18 -16.13
N GLY A 59 -5.53 6.05 -16.79
CA GLY A 59 -4.53 5.43 -17.67
C GLY A 59 -3.53 4.52 -16.95
N PHE A 60 -3.85 4.05 -15.75
CA PHE A 60 -3.07 3.01 -15.08
C PHE A 60 -3.48 1.62 -15.55
N SER A 61 -2.49 0.74 -15.61
CA SER A 61 -2.65 -0.71 -15.79
C SER A 61 -2.20 -1.43 -14.53
N PHE A 62 -2.89 -2.51 -14.15
CA PHE A 62 -2.59 -3.31 -12.97
C PHE A 62 -3.20 -4.71 -13.07
N PRO A 63 -2.58 -5.74 -12.46
CA PRO A 63 -3.21 -7.04 -12.28
C PRO A 63 -4.47 -6.94 -11.41
N ASP A 64 -5.42 -7.85 -11.60
CA ASP A 64 -6.61 -7.89 -10.75
C ASP A 64 -6.26 -8.24 -9.31
N SER A 65 -6.28 -7.24 -8.44
CA SER A 65 -5.88 -7.39 -7.04
C SER A 65 -7.03 -7.92 -6.19
N GLN A 66 -6.73 -8.93 -5.37
CA GLN A 66 -7.58 -9.46 -4.32
C GLN A 66 -7.07 -9.09 -2.91
N SER A 67 -6.03 -8.26 -2.82
CA SER A 67 -5.42 -7.81 -1.57
C SER A 67 -5.89 -6.39 -1.17
N ASN A 68 -5.31 -5.85 -0.12
CA ASN A 68 -5.54 -4.47 0.34
C ASN A 68 -4.64 -3.44 -0.35
N PHE A 69 -4.10 -3.74 -1.52
CA PHE A 69 -3.33 -2.81 -2.34
C PHE A 69 -3.51 -3.10 -3.83
N ILE A 70 -3.21 -2.11 -4.66
CA ILE A 70 -3.13 -2.23 -6.11
C ILE A 70 -1.67 -2.00 -6.52
N PHE A 71 -1.16 -2.86 -7.42
CA PHE A 71 0.18 -2.72 -7.98
C PHE A 71 0.04 -2.19 -9.40
N ALA A 72 0.26 -0.88 -9.59
CA ALA A 72 -0.15 -0.15 -10.78
C ALA A 72 1.03 0.55 -11.48
N ALA A 73 1.01 0.54 -12.82
CA ALA A 73 1.89 1.31 -13.67
C ALA A 73 1.07 2.27 -14.55
N HIS A 74 1.56 3.48 -14.76
CA HIS A 74 0.90 4.44 -15.65
C HIS A 74 1.47 4.34 -17.07
N LYS A 75 0.61 4.51 -18.08
CA LYS A 75 0.95 4.32 -19.52
C LYS A 75 2.03 5.27 -20.07
N SER A 76 2.15 6.49 -19.53
CA SER A 76 3.01 7.54 -20.09
C SER A 76 3.91 8.24 -19.06
N MET A 77 3.65 8.14 -17.77
CA MET A 77 4.45 8.79 -16.74
C MET A 77 5.17 7.74 -15.87
N PRO A 78 6.51 7.83 -15.70
CA PRO A 78 7.27 6.89 -14.90
C PRO A 78 6.82 6.86 -13.44
N ALA A 79 6.78 5.67 -12.84
CA ALA A 79 6.34 5.48 -11.45
C ALA A 79 7.17 6.31 -10.45
N LYS A 80 8.47 6.50 -10.70
CA LYS A 80 9.34 7.32 -9.86
C LYS A 80 8.90 8.79 -9.82
N GLU A 81 8.47 9.34 -10.95
CA GLU A 81 8.02 10.72 -11.05
C GLU A 81 6.68 10.91 -10.32
N ILE A 82 5.72 10.00 -10.56
CA ILE A 82 4.44 9.98 -9.84
C ILE A 82 4.67 9.85 -8.32
N PHE A 83 5.55 8.95 -7.90
CA PHE A 83 5.93 8.78 -6.48
C PHE A 83 6.45 10.08 -5.87
N THR A 84 7.36 10.78 -6.57
CA THR A 84 7.95 12.03 -6.08
C THR A 84 6.89 13.11 -5.96
N ALA A 85 6.08 13.30 -6.99
CA ALA A 85 5.02 14.31 -7.01
C ALA A 85 3.91 14.08 -5.97
N LEU A 86 3.55 12.81 -5.71
CA LEU A 86 2.63 12.45 -4.62
C LEU A 86 3.23 12.72 -3.26
N LYS A 87 4.51 12.39 -3.05
CA LYS A 87 5.23 12.62 -1.80
C LYS A 87 5.31 14.11 -1.44
N GLU A 88 5.51 14.99 -2.43
CA GLU A 88 5.47 16.45 -2.25
C GLU A 88 4.10 16.96 -1.78
N ARG A 89 3.03 16.21 -2.07
CA ARG A 89 1.66 16.46 -1.62
C ARG A 89 1.28 15.72 -0.33
N ASN A 90 2.27 15.15 0.39
CA ASN A 90 2.09 14.32 1.59
C ASN A 90 1.22 13.07 1.36
N ILE A 91 1.19 12.55 0.13
CA ILE A 91 0.54 11.29 -0.21
C ILE A 91 1.61 10.22 -0.40
N PHE A 92 1.60 9.20 0.44
CA PHE A 92 2.65 8.18 0.47
C PHE A 92 2.16 6.88 -0.14
N VAL A 93 2.75 6.51 -1.28
CA VAL A 93 2.63 5.20 -1.91
C VAL A 93 3.98 4.47 -1.83
N ARG A 94 4.04 3.21 -2.18
CA ARG A 94 5.31 2.46 -2.18
C ARG A 94 5.87 2.38 -3.60
N TYR A 95 7.10 2.87 -3.77
CA TYR A 95 7.92 2.71 -4.97
C TYR A 95 9.03 1.69 -4.74
N PHE A 96 9.40 0.91 -5.77
CA PHE A 96 10.47 -0.08 -5.73
C PHE A 96 11.50 0.23 -6.82
N ASN A 97 12.69 0.65 -6.41
CA ASN A 97 13.81 0.87 -7.33
C ASN A 97 14.53 -0.47 -7.59
N LYS A 98 13.84 -1.40 -8.29
CA LYS A 98 14.37 -2.72 -8.65
C LYS A 98 13.99 -3.07 -10.08
N PRO A 99 14.90 -3.64 -10.89
CA PRO A 99 14.61 -4.06 -12.26
C PRO A 99 13.36 -4.95 -12.34
N GLY A 100 12.50 -4.67 -13.32
CA GLY A 100 11.25 -5.40 -13.57
C GLY A 100 10.03 -4.94 -12.77
N ILE A 101 10.23 -4.12 -11.72
CA ILE A 101 9.15 -3.53 -10.91
C ILE A 101 9.32 -2.03 -10.67
N ASP A 102 10.33 -1.42 -11.28
CA ASP A 102 10.70 -0.02 -11.14
C ASP A 102 9.75 0.95 -11.84
N ASN A 103 8.82 0.44 -12.64
CA ASN A 103 7.74 1.25 -13.21
C ASN A 103 6.38 1.00 -12.56
N TYR A 104 6.37 0.45 -11.35
CA TYR A 104 5.15 0.17 -10.59
C TYR A 104 5.11 0.91 -9.26
N LEU A 105 3.89 1.27 -8.86
CA LEU A 105 3.57 1.78 -7.53
C LEU A 105 2.67 0.77 -6.81
N ARG A 106 2.96 0.48 -5.54
CA ARG A 106 2.03 -0.23 -4.67
C ARG A 106 1.20 0.80 -3.91
N ILE A 107 -0.07 0.86 -4.25
CA ILE A 107 -1.06 1.78 -3.69
C ILE A 107 -1.90 1.00 -2.68
N THR A 108 -1.73 1.27 -1.40
CA THR A 108 -2.54 0.66 -0.34
C THR A 108 -3.95 1.27 -0.34
N ILE A 109 -4.95 0.43 -0.20
CA ILE A 109 -6.35 0.88 -0.07
C ILE A 109 -6.55 1.48 1.31
N GLY A 110 -6.84 2.76 1.35
CA GLY A 110 -7.20 3.53 2.54
C GLY A 110 -8.71 3.70 2.69
N THR A 111 -9.13 4.74 3.41
CA THR A 111 -10.54 5.14 3.48
C THR A 111 -11.00 5.75 2.14
N ASP A 112 -12.31 5.87 1.94
CA ASP A 112 -12.85 6.48 0.72
C ASP A 112 -12.31 7.93 0.54
N GLU A 113 -12.18 8.70 1.63
CA GLU A 113 -11.62 10.07 1.60
C GLU A 113 -10.15 10.08 1.19
N GLN A 114 -9.36 9.14 1.71
CA GLN A 114 -7.94 9.01 1.35
C GLN A 114 -7.76 8.64 -0.12
N MET A 115 -8.60 7.76 -0.65
CA MET A 115 -8.55 7.37 -2.05
C MET A 115 -9.04 8.49 -2.98
N GLN A 116 -10.02 9.29 -2.55
CA GLN A 116 -10.44 10.49 -3.28
C GLN A 116 -9.33 11.56 -3.32
N ALA A 117 -8.62 11.77 -2.22
CA ALA A 117 -7.48 12.68 -2.17
C ALA A 117 -6.35 12.22 -3.11
N LEU A 118 -6.05 10.91 -3.14
CA LEU A 118 -5.10 10.34 -4.10
C LEU A 118 -5.55 10.57 -5.54
N GLU A 119 -6.82 10.30 -5.86
CA GLU A 119 -7.37 10.49 -7.21
C GLU A 119 -7.30 11.96 -7.66
N ALA A 120 -7.64 12.90 -6.78
CA ALA A 120 -7.54 14.33 -7.05
C ALA A 120 -6.08 14.74 -7.34
N ALA A 121 -5.13 14.30 -6.52
CA ALA A 121 -3.73 14.58 -6.72
C ALA A 121 -3.19 13.96 -8.03
N LEU A 122 -3.60 12.75 -8.38
CA LEU A 122 -3.20 12.12 -9.65
C LEU A 122 -3.74 12.88 -10.86
N LYS A 123 -4.96 13.42 -10.81
CA LYS A 123 -5.51 14.26 -11.89
C LYS A 123 -4.72 15.55 -12.13
N GLU A 124 -4.09 16.10 -11.09
CA GLU A 124 -3.22 17.28 -11.22
C GLU A 124 -1.81 16.92 -11.73
N ILE A 125 -1.29 15.76 -11.34
CA ILE A 125 0.08 15.32 -11.63
C ILE A 125 0.20 14.78 -13.06
N LEU A 126 -0.81 14.02 -13.48
CA LEU A 126 -0.75 13.31 -14.77
C LEU A 126 -0.93 14.28 -15.94
N PRO A 127 -0.21 14.04 -17.05
CA PRO A 127 -0.41 14.85 -18.26
C PRO A 127 -1.86 14.73 -18.73
N GLN A 128 -2.48 15.86 -19.00
CA GLN A 128 -3.81 15.90 -19.60
C GLN A 128 -3.74 15.27 -20.99
N ALA A 129 -4.62 14.31 -21.30
CA ALA A 129 -4.68 13.63 -22.58
C ALA A 129 -5.22 14.52 -23.69
#